data_2ed2e0ec4dde5491eaad0825e7a147dd
#
_entry.id   2ed2e0ec4dde5491eaad0825e7a147dd
#
_cell.length_a   1.000
_cell.length_b   1.000
_cell.length_c   1.000
_cell.angle_alpha   90.00
_cell.angle_beta   90.00
_cell.angle_gamma   90.00
#
_symmetry.space_group_name_H-M   'P 1'
#
loop_
_entity.id
_entity.type
_entity.pdbx_description
1 polymer ?
#
loop_
_entity_poly.entity_id
_entity_poly.type
_entity_poly.pdbx_seq_one_letter_code
_entity_poly.pdbx_strand_id
1 'polypeptide(L)'
;MTLNNQYDIKDPTLASAGRLRIEWASQEMPVIKLIRERFAREKPLEGVRISACLHITTETANLALTLKEGGANIVLCASNPLSTQDDAAAALVEYGIPTNAIKGEDEKTYYKHINTALDNNPQLTVDDG
;
A
#
# COMPACT_ATOMS: atom_id res chain seq x y z
N MET A 1 -17.40 -2.66 -10.53
CA MET A 1 -16.97 -2.94 -10.28
C MET A 1 -16.16 -3.30 -10.02
N THR A 2 -15.89 -3.69 -10.01
CA THR A 2 -15.27 -4.14 -9.65
C THR A 2 -14.29 -4.27 -9.39
N LEU A 3 -14.01 -4.09 -9.10
CA LEU A 3 -13.06 -3.96 -8.64
C LEU A 3 -12.22 -4.94 -8.51
N ASN A 4 -11.54 -4.92 -8.99
CA ASN A 4 -10.47 -5.71 -8.88
C ASN A 4 -9.79 -5.52 -7.64
N ASN A 5 -10.30 -5.99 -6.65
CA ASN A 5 -9.59 -6.15 -5.45
C ASN A 5 -8.67 -7.33 -5.58
N GLN A 6 -7.79 -7.27 -6.58
CA GLN A 6 -6.79 -8.29 -6.68
C GLN A 6 -5.72 -7.99 -5.65
N TYR A 7 -5.62 -8.83 -4.67
CA TYR A 7 -4.58 -8.75 -3.67
C TYR A 7 -4.07 -10.15 -3.36
N ASP A 8 -2.86 -10.22 -2.84
CA ASP A 8 -2.27 -11.48 -2.39
C ASP A 8 -1.48 -11.19 -1.12
N ILE A 9 -2.07 -11.53 0.01
CA ILE A 9 -1.51 -11.31 1.34
C ILE A 9 -1.58 -12.60 2.14
N LYS A 10 -0.86 -12.62 3.26
CA LYS A 10 -0.77 -13.85 4.06
C LYS A 10 -2.06 -14.19 4.77
N ASP A 11 -2.69 -13.23 5.43
CA ASP A 11 -3.84 -13.48 6.29
C ASP A 11 -4.69 -12.23 6.45
N PRO A 12 -5.85 -12.18 5.78
CA PRO A 12 -6.75 -11.01 5.91
C PRO A 12 -7.29 -10.79 7.32
N THR A 13 -7.29 -11.80 8.18
CA THR A 13 -7.80 -11.64 9.54
C THR A 13 -6.92 -10.77 10.41
N LEU A 14 -5.69 -10.46 9.96
CA LEU A 14 -4.78 -9.59 10.69
C LEU A 14 -5.10 -8.10 10.51
N ALA A 15 -6.10 -7.76 9.71
CA ALA A 15 -6.40 -6.37 9.35
C ALA A 15 -6.68 -5.49 10.58
N SER A 16 -7.43 -5.98 11.56
CA SER A 16 -7.75 -5.19 12.76
C SER A 16 -6.50 -4.79 13.52
N ALA A 17 -5.59 -5.74 13.74
CA ALA A 17 -4.33 -5.47 14.43
C ALA A 17 -3.46 -4.51 13.61
N GLY A 18 -3.41 -4.71 12.30
CA GLY A 18 -2.65 -3.84 11.41
C GLY A 18 -3.16 -2.41 11.43
N ARG A 19 -4.48 -2.25 11.42
CA ARG A 19 -5.10 -0.92 11.47
C ARG A 19 -4.69 -0.16 12.74
N LEU A 20 -4.72 -0.83 13.89
CA LEU A 20 -4.32 -0.18 15.14
C LEU A 20 -2.86 0.27 15.10
N ARG A 21 -1.99 -0.55 14.55
CA ARG A 21 -0.57 -0.20 14.42
C ARG A 21 -0.34 0.94 13.44
N ILE A 22 -1.09 0.98 12.35
CA ILE A 22 -1.00 2.07 11.37
C ILE A 22 -1.48 3.38 12.01
N GLU A 23 -2.57 3.34 12.75
CA GLU A 23 -3.07 4.51 13.45
C GLU A 23 -2.08 5.00 14.51
N TRP A 24 -1.46 4.07 15.22
CA TRP A 24 -0.42 4.42 16.19
C TRP A 24 0.77 5.13 15.49
N ALA A 25 1.24 4.55 14.39
CA ALA A 25 2.35 5.13 13.64
C ALA A 25 2.01 6.53 13.11
N SER A 26 0.75 6.78 12.74
CA SER A 26 0.34 8.08 12.22
C SER A 26 0.53 9.20 13.24
N GLN A 27 0.48 8.89 14.53
CA GLN A 27 0.70 9.88 15.59
C GLN A 27 2.14 10.39 15.61
N GLU A 28 3.06 9.60 15.10
CA GLU A 28 4.48 9.96 15.02
C GLU A 28 4.83 10.56 13.65
N MET A 29 3.83 10.78 12.80
CA MET A 29 4.02 11.28 11.44
C MET A 29 3.16 12.53 11.20
N PRO A 30 3.39 13.59 11.97
CA PRO A 30 2.52 14.79 11.91
C PRO A 30 2.53 15.50 10.55
N VAL A 31 3.67 15.49 9.85
CA VAL A 31 3.75 16.12 8.53
C VAL A 31 2.92 15.35 7.51
N ILE A 32 3.05 14.03 7.48
CA ILE A 32 2.25 13.19 6.59
C ILE A 32 0.75 13.36 6.90
N LYS A 33 0.41 13.47 8.17
CA LYS A 33 -0.99 13.68 8.56
C LYS A 33 -1.55 14.98 7.98
N LEU A 34 -0.78 16.06 8.05
CA LEU A 34 -1.18 17.35 7.48
C LEU A 34 -1.29 17.28 5.95
N ILE A 35 -0.36 16.61 5.30
CA ILE A 35 -0.39 16.40 3.85
C ILE A 35 -1.62 15.59 3.47
N ARG A 36 -1.95 14.55 4.23
CA ARG A 36 -3.12 13.72 3.97
C ARG A 36 -4.41 14.52 4.04
N GLU A 37 -4.54 15.39 5.03
CA GLU A 37 -5.70 16.27 5.15
C GLU A 37 -5.82 17.21 3.94
N ARG A 38 -4.70 17.77 3.50
CA ARG A 38 -4.65 18.64 2.33
C ARG A 38 -4.99 17.86 1.06
N PHE A 39 -4.42 16.68 0.90
CA PHE A 39 -4.67 15.82 -0.26
C PHE A 39 -6.14 15.39 -0.35
N ALA A 40 -6.77 15.14 0.79
CA ALA A 40 -8.19 14.77 0.83
C ALA A 40 -9.07 15.91 0.30
N ARG A 41 -8.68 17.17 0.56
CA ARG A 41 -9.41 18.33 0.07
C ARG A 41 -9.14 18.63 -1.40
N GLU A 42 -7.85 18.58 -1.78
CA GLU A 42 -7.41 19.07 -3.10
C GLU A 42 -7.42 18.03 -4.19
N LYS A 43 -7.34 16.75 -3.81
CA LYS A 43 -7.29 15.62 -4.77
C LYS A 43 -6.26 15.82 -5.88
N PRO A 44 -4.99 16.15 -5.55
CA PRO A 44 -4.00 16.47 -6.58
C PRO A 44 -3.60 15.29 -7.45
N LEU A 45 -3.91 14.06 -7.02
CA LEU A 45 -3.53 12.85 -7.75
C LEU A 45 -4.73 12.14 -8.37
N GLU A 46 -5.86 12.84 -8.49
CA GLU A 46 -7.06 12.24 -9.04
C GLU A 46 -6.81 11.67 -10.43
N GLY A 47 -7.13 10.40 -10.61
CA GLY A 47 -6.96 9.70 -11.89
C GLY A 47 -5.54 9.22 -12.16
N VAL A 48 -4.58 9.47 -11.27
CA VAL A 48 -3.20 9.02 -11.48
C VAL A 48 -3.05 7.58 -10.98
N ARG A 49 -2.52 6.71 -11.82
CA ARG A 49 -2.22 5.33 -11.47
C ARG A 49 -0.79 5.23 -10.97
N ILE A 50 -0.62 4.71 -9.76
CA ILE A 50 0.68 4.59 -9.11
C ILE A 50 0.90 3.13 -8.72
N SER A 51 2.04 2.59 -9.06
CA SER A 51 2.47 1.29 -8.53
C SER A 51 3.71 1.51 -7.68
N ALA A 52 3.64 1.09 -6.43
CA ALA A 52 4.71 1.30 -5.46
C ALA A 52 5.31 -0.03 -5.02
N CYS A 53 6.63 -0.10 -5.04
CA CYS A 53 7.40 -1.26 -4.63
C CYS A 53 8.24 -0.81 -3.43
N LEU A 54 7.71 -1.02 -2.23
CA LEU A 54 8.26 -0.47 -0.99
C LEU A 54 8.22 -1.54 0.12
N HIS A 55 8.92 -1.29 1.22
CA HIS A 55 8.74 -2.12 2.41
C HIS A 55 7.29 -1.91 2.90
N ILE A 56 6.56 -2.99 3.13
CA ILE A 56 5.16 -2.90 3.56
C ILE A 56 5.13 -2.79 5.08
N THR A 57 5.30 -1.59 5.56
CA THR A 57 5.35 -1.26 6.98
C THR A 57 4.21 -0.32 7.34
N THR A 58 4.06 -0.02 8.62
CA THR A 58 3.04 0.93 9.07
C THR A 58 3.29 2.34 8.54
N GLU A 59 4.56 2.72 8.37
CA GLU A 59 4.93 4.02 7.80
C GLU A 59 4.57 4.09 6.32
N THR A 60 4.91 3.06 5.56
CA THR A 60 4.53 2.96 4.15
C THR A 60 3.02 2.97 4.00
N ALA A 61 2.31 2.31 4.91
CA ALA A 61 0.84 2.31 4.89
C ALA A 61 0.28 3.73 5.03
N ASN A 62 0.86 4.55 5.91
CA ASN A 62 0.44 5.94 6.06
C ASN A 62 0.72 6.75 4.78
N LEU A 63 1.84 6.51 4.12
CA LEU A 63 2.13 7.12 2.83
C LEU A 63 1.10 6.71 1.78
N ALA A 64 0.82 5.41 1.68
CA ALA A 64 -0.12 4.88 0.70
C ALA A 64 -1.53 5.44 0.91
N LEU A 65 -1.96 5.54 2.16
CA LEU A 65 -3.25 6.14 2.49
C LEU A 65 -3.30 7.62 2.08
N THR A 66 -2.19 8.34 2.26
CA THR A 66 -2.08 9.74 1.85
C THR A 66 -2.24 9.88 0.34
N LEU A 67 -1.57 9.03 -0.43
CA LEU A 67 -1.67 9.04 -1.89
C LEU A 67 -3.09 8.70 -2.34
N LYS A 68 -3.71 7.72 -1.69
CA LYS A 68 -5.09 7.35 -2.00
C LYS A 68 -6.05 8.48 -1.70
N GLU A 69 -5.90 9.15 -0.55
CA GLU A 69 -6.73 10.30 -0.20
C GLU A 69 -6.57 11.42 -1.22
N GLY A 70 -5.40 11.53 -1.83
CA GLY A 70 -5.15 12.48 -2.91
C GLY A 70 -5.78 12.10 -4.24
N GLY A 71 -6.47 10.97 -4.31
CA GLY A 71 -7.17 10.52 -5.50
C GLY A 71 -6.43 9.49 -6.32
N ALA A 72 -5.23 9.08 -5.91
CA ALA A 72 -4.44 8.12 -6.68
C ALA A 72 -5.07 6.72 -6.67
N ASN A 73 -4.94 6.03 -7.79
CA ASN A 73 -5.21 4.60 -7.88
C ASN A 73 -3.88 3.91 -7.63
N ILE A 74 -3.68 3.39 -6.43
CA ILE A 74 -2.40 2.86 -5.99
C ILE A 74 -2.43 1.35 -5.76
N VAL A 75 -1.40 0.67 -6.22
CA VAL A 75 -1.16 -0.76 -6.00
C VAL A 75 0.21 -0.91 -5.36
N LEU A 76 0.31 -1.76 -4.35
CA LEU A 76 1.55 -1.98 -3.61
C LEU A 76 2.08 -3.39 -3.82
N CYS A 77 3.40 -3.51 -3.86
CA CYS A 77 4.10 -4.78 -3.68
C CYS A 77 5.33 -4.53 -2.82
N ALA A 78 5.87 -5.60 -2.24
CA ALA A 78 7.03 -5.48 -1.38
C ALA A 78 8.32 -5.34 -2.20
N SER A 79 9.24 -4.53 -1.72
CA SER A 79 10.54 -4.32 -2.36
C SER A 79 11.54 -5.42 -2.03
N ASN A 80 11.18 -6.36 -1.18
CA ASN A 80 12.04 -7.47 -0.78
C ASN A 80 11.17 -8.54 -0.10
N PRO A 81 11.50 -9.83 -0.27
CA PRO A 81 10.66 -10.91 0.26
C PRO A 81 10.47 -10.91 1.78
N LEU A 82 11.34 -10.23 2.52
CA LEU A 82 11.28 -10.22 3.98
C LEU A 82 10.78 -8.91 4.57
N SER A 83 10.44 -7.94 3.74
CA SER A 83 10.15 -6.58 4.21
C SER A 83 8.66 -6.29 4.39
N THR A 84 7.85 -7.32 4.57
CA THR A 84 6.41 -7.15 4.75
C THR A 84 6.01 -7.38 6.20
N GLN A 85 5.25 -6.45 6.76
CA GLN A 85 4.51 -6.67 7.99
C GLN A 85 3.11 -7.14 7.56
N ASP A 86 2.82 -8.42 7.80
CA ASP A 86 1.60 -9.04 7.27
C ASP A 86 0.31 -8.40 7.79
N ASP A 87 0.34 -7.88 9.01
CA ASP A 87 -0.81 -7.17 9.55
C ASP A 87 -1.04 -5.83 8.84
N ALA A 88 0.04 -5.13 8.51
CA ALA A 88 -0.07 -3.89 7.76
C ALA A 88 -0.61 -4.16 6.34
N ALA A 89 -0.13 -5.23 5.70
CA ALA A 89 -0.63 -5.63 4.38
C ALA A 89 -2.14 -5.92 4.43
N ALA A 90 -2.58 -6.65 5.45
CA ALA A 90 -3.99 -6.97 5.61
C ALA A 90 -4.84 -5.70 5.82
N ALA A 91 -4.36 -4.77 6.64
CA ALA A 91 -5.07 -3.51 6.86
C ALA A 91 -5.15 -2.68 5.58
N LEU A 92 -4.09 -2.64 4.79
CA LEU A 92 -4.09 -1.90 3.52
C LEU A 92 -5.16 -2.43 2.56
N VAL A 93 -5.29 -3.75 2.46
CA VAL A 93 -6.35 -4.35 1.65
C VAL A 93 -7.73 -3.94 2.17
N GLU A 94 -7.92 -3.95 3.48
CA GLU A 94 -9.19 -3.53 4.09
C GLU A 94 -9.49 -2.06 3.82
N TYR A 95 -8.45 -1.21 3.76
CA TYR A 95 -8.60 0.20 3.39
C TYR A 95 -8.88 0.39 1.89
N GLY A 96 -8.88 -0.68 1.11
CA GLY A 96 -9.16 -0.60 -0.32
C GLY A 96 -7.94 -0.36 -1.19
N ILE A 97 -6.74 -0.65 -0.68
CA ILE A 97 -5.51 -0.53 -1.44
C ILE A 97 -5.03 -1.93 -1.81
N PRO A 98 -5.08 -2.31 -3.11
CA PRO A 98 -4.57 -3.61 -3.54
C PRO A 98 -3.10 -3.77 -3.15
N THR A 99 -2.82 -4.81 -2.36
CA THR A 99 -1.48 -5.06 -1.82
C THR A 99 -1.10 -6.50 -2.11
N ASN A 100 0.07 -6.69 -2.70
CA ASN A 100 0.61 -8.00 -3.04
C ASN A 100 1.93 -8.16 -2.32
N ALA A 101 1.88 -8.71 -1.12
CA ALA A 101 3.06 -8.81 -0.26
C ALA A 101 2.82 -9.82 0.86
N ILE A 102 3.77 -10.74 1.00
CA ILE A 102 3.74 -11.79 2.03
C ILE A 102 5.14 -11.91 2.61
N LYS A 103 5.27 -11.79 3.92
CA LYS A 103 6.58 -11.94 4.56
C LYS A 103 7.08 -13.36 4.36
N GLY A 104 8.30 -13.47 3.82
CA GLY A 104 8.93 -14.77 3.56
C GLY A 104 8.52 -15.39 2.24
N GLU A 105 7.94 -14.61 1.33
CA GLU A 105 7.54 -15.12 0.02
C GLU A 105 8.76 -15.62 -0.76
N ASP A 106 8.55 -16.64 -1.60
CA ASP A 106 9.64 -17.16 -2.42
C ASP A 106 9.89 -16.22 -3.61
N GLU A 107 11.00 -16.48 -4.31
CA GLU A 107 11.41 -15.62 -5.43
C GLU A 107 10.35 -15.57 -6.52
N LYS A 108 9.74 -16.70 -6.82
CA LYS A 108 8.70 -16.77 -7.85
C LYS A 108 7.50 -15.90 -7.49
N THR A 109 7.04 -15.98 -6.26
CA THR A 109 5.93 -15.17 -5.76
C THR A 109 6.30 -13.69 -5.73
N TYR A 110 7.52 -13.38 -5.32
CA TYR A 110 8.02 -12.01 -5.28
C TYR A 110 7.93 -11.36 -6.67
N TYR A 111 8.44 -12.03 -7.70
CA TYR A 111 8.38 -11.49 -9.06
C TYR A 111 6.96 -11.47 -9.62
N LYS A 112 6.13 -12.42 -9.23
CA LYS A 112 4.71 -12.40 -9.59
C LYS A 112 4.03 -11.15 -9.05
N HIS A 113 4.35 -10.77 -7.80
CA HIS A 113 3.78 -9.58 -7.18
C HIS A 113 4.24 -8.30 -7.88
N ILE A 114 5.50 -8.23 -8.28
CA ILE A 114 6.02 -7.10 -9.05
C ILE A 114 5.28 -6.99 -10.39
N ASN A 115 5.12 -8.09 -11.10
CA ASN A 115 4.42 -8.09 -12.37
C ASN A 115 2.95 -7.68 -12.20
N THR A 116 2.30 -8.13 -11.13
CA THR A 116 0.92 -7.71 -10.84
C THR A 116 0.85 -6.20 -10.64
N ALA A 117 1.81 -5.62 -9.93
CA ALA A 117 1.85 -4.17 -9.74
C ALA A 117 2.04 -3.43 -11.06
N LEU A 118 2.89 -3.96 -11.95
CA LEU A 118 3.10 -3.36 -13.26
C LEU A 118 1.87 -3.50 -14.16
N ASP A 119 1.07 -4.54 -13.97
CA ASP A 119 -0.16 -4.74 -14.73
C ASP A 119 -1.23 -3.68 -14.41
N ASN A 120 -1.04 -2.90 -13.35
CA ASN A 120 -1.87 -1.74 -13.07
C ASN A 120 -1.67 -0.63 -14.11
N ASN A 121 -0.72 -0.82 -15.02
CA ASN A 121 -0.40 0.16 -16.05
C ASN A 121 -0.10 1.53 -15.45
N PRO A 122 0.87 1.61 -14.54
CA PRO A 122 1.12 2.85 -13.81
C PRO A 122 1.65 3.98 -14.66
N GLN A 123 1.26 5.18 -14.31
CA GLN A 123 1.83 6.40 -14.88
C GLN A 123 3.04 6.85 -14.06
N LEU A 124 3.07 6.46 -12.77
CA LEU A 124 4.18 6.74 -11.86
C LEU A 124 4.51 5.48 -11.09
N THR A 125 5.79 5.30 -10.81
CA THR A 125 6.23 4.26 -9.88
C THR A 125 6.95 4.90 -8.72
N VAL A 126 6.81 4.29 -7.54
CA VAL A 126 7.52 4.68 -6.34
C VAL A 126 8.31 3.46 -5.88
N ASP A 127 9.59 3.66 -5.63
CA ASP A 127 10.49 2.54 -5.42
C ASP A 127 11.60 2.97 -4.46
N ASP A 128 12.01 2.10 -3.58
CA ASP A 128 13.10 2.38 -2.65
C ASP A 128 14.40 1.66 -3.00
N GLY A 129 14.52 1.28 -4.25
CA GLY A 129 15.71 0.63 -4.77
C GLY A 129 15.70 -0.85 -4.73
#